data_9a662e43633e0c9c31d10db1ee1ab8cf
#
_entry.id   9a662e43633e0c9c31d10db1ee1ab8cf
#
_cell.length_a   1.000
_cell.length_b   1.000
_cell.length_c   1.000
_cell.angle_alpha   90.00
_cell.angle_beta   90.00
_cell.angle_gamma   90.00
#
_symmetry.space_group_name_H-M   'P 1'
#
loop_
_entity.id
_entity.type
_entity.pdbx_description
1 polymer ?
#
loop_
_entity_poly.entity_id
_entity_poly.type
_entity_poly.pdbx_seq_one_letter_code
_entity_poly.pdbx_strand_id
1 'polypeptide(L)'
;AAPLPIAKAIGAIQSHSTSNPTSFAQVGAVQALNGPQDHLDLWLSEFSKRRLVAFDKLNAIEGISCVNAQGAFYLFPNISGTGMKSAEFCERLLAEAKVAAVPGVAFGSDDYIRISYATSMTNIEQALERLAQFVSKL
;
A
#
# COMPACT_ATOMS: atom_id res chain seq x y z
N ALA A 1 11.80 18.99 -8.42
CA ALA A 1 12.35 20.32 -8.65
C ALA A 1 13.83 20.36 -8.25
N ALA A 2 14.68 21.11 -9.01
CA ALA A 2 16.09 21.25 -8.76
C ALA A 2 16.56 22.64 -9.21
N PRO A 3 17.71 23.15 -8.72
CA PRO A 3 18.35 24.36 -9.26
C PRO A 3 18.58 24.23 -10.76
N LEU A 4 18.47 25.34 -11.48
CA LEU A 4 18.49 25.36 -12.95
C LEU A 4 19.68 24.62 -13.60
N PRO A 5 20.94 24.73 -13.11
CA PRO A 5 22.05 23.98 -13.70
C PRO A 5 21.88 22.46 -13.56
N ILE A 6 21.37 21.99 -12.42
CA ILE A 6 21.08 20.57 -12.19
C ILE A 6 19.93 20.10 -13.06
N ALA A 7 18.84 20.86 -13.15
CA ALA A 7 17.71 20.54 -14.01
C ALA A 7 18.11 20.43 -15.49
N LYS A 8 18.98 21.31 -15.97
CA LYS A 8 19.54 21.25 -17.34
C LYS A 8 20.38 19.99 -17.57
N ALA A 9 21.25 19.63 -16.59
CA ALA A 9 22.07 18.43 -16.69
C ALA A 9 21.21 17.15 -16.70
N ILE A 10 20.21 17.06 -15.84
CA ILE A 10 19.23 15.95 -15.83
C ILE A 10 18.50 15.87 -17.16
N GLY A 11 18.02 17.00 -17.70
CA GLY A 11 17.33 17.06 -18.98
C GLY A 11 18.21 16.61 -20.15
N ALA A 12 19.50 16.95 -20.14
CA ALA A 12 20.45 16.48 -21.14
C ALA A 12 20.66 14.96 -21.07
N ILE A 13 20.85 14.39 -19.89
CA ILE A 13 21.00 12.94 -19.69
C ILE A 13 19.73 12.22 -20.16
N GLN A 14 18.55 12.69 -19.77
CA GLN A 14 17.30 12.08 -20.15
C GLN A 14 17.06 12.14 -21.68
N SER A 15 17.39 13.25 -22.30
CA SER A 15 17.28 13.41 -23.75
C SER A 15 18.13 12.40 -24.54
N HIS A 16 19.31 12.03 -24.00
CA HIS A 16 20.19 11.06 -24.62
C HIS A 16 19.92 9.60 -24.25
N SER A 17 19.14 9.34 -23.20
CA SER A 17 18.81 7.96 -22.75
C SER A 17 17.40 7.53 -23.12
N THR A 18 16.38 8.23 -22.65
CA THR A 18 14.97 7.84 -22.83
C THR A 18 14.17 8.81 -23.70
N SER A 19 14.75 9.97 -24.06
CA SER A 19 14.15 11.05 -24.85
C SER A 19 12.89 11.65 -24.18
N ASN A 20 11.72 11.08 -24.45
CA ASN A 20 10.42 11.56 -23.97
C ASN A 20 9.50 10.39 -23.59
N PRO A 21 8.43 10.63 -22.79
CA PRO A 21 7.31 9.71 -22.75
C PRO A 21 6.74 9.48 -24.15
N THR A 22 6.24 8.27 -24.40
CA THR A 22 5.62 7.92 -25.70
C THR A 22 4.48 8.87 -26.05
N SER A 23 4.33 9.23 -27.32
CA SER A 23 3.35 10.23 -27.76
C SER A 23 1.90 9.84 -27.41
N PHE A 24 1.53 8.58 -27.57
CA PHE A 24 0.18 8.13 -27.19
C PHE A 24 -0.05 8.19 -25.67
N ALA A 25 0.98 7.96 -24.85
CA ALA A 25 0.88 8.14 -23.41
C ALA A 25 0.66 9.62 -23.02
N GLN A 26 1.30 10.55 -23.73
CA GLN A 26 1.07 11.99 -23.54
C GLN A 26 -0.37 12.38 -23.89
N VAL A 27 -0.90 11.90 -25.01
CA VAL A 27 -2.30 12.13 -25.40
C VAL A 27 -3.25 11.54 -24.37
N GLY A 28 -2.98 10.32 -23.90
CA GLY A 28 -3.74 9.68 -22.81
C GLY A 28 -3.71 10.49 -21.52
N ALA A 29 -2.55 11.02 -21.13
CA ALA A 29 -2.43 11.87 -19.95
C ALA A 29 -3.23 13.18 -20.07
N VAL A 30 -3.19 13.82 -21.26
CA VAL A 30 -4.01 15.02 -21.53
C VAL A 30 -5.49 14.70 -21.37
N GLN A 31 -5.96 13.59 -21.93
CA GLN A 31 -7.35 13.15 -21.79
C GLN A 31 -7.70 12.81 -20.33
N ALA A 32 -6.81 12.14 -19.62
CA ALA A 32 -7.01 11.80 -18.22
C ALA A 32 -7.12 13.03 -17.31
N LEU A 33 -6.37 14.10 -17.60
CA LEU A 33 -6.39 15.32 -16.80
C LEU A 33 -7.55 16.27 -17.15
N ASN A 34 -7.99 16.31 -18.40
CA ASN A 34 -8.99 17.26 -18.88
C ASN A 34 -10.37 16.61 -19.13
N GLY A 35 -10.45 15.28 -19.14
CA GLY A 35 -11.68 14.54 -19.34
C GLY A 35 -12.55 14.46 -18.06
N PRO A 36 -13.71 13.78 -18.13
CA PRO A 36 -14.59 13.57 -16.98
C PRO A 36 -13.86 12.85 -15.84
N GLN A 37 -14.08 13.31 -14.60
CA GLN A 37 -13.46 12.78 -13.39
C GLN A 37 -14.43 11.99 -12.50
N ASP A 38 -15.67 11.81 -12.90
CA ASP A 38 -16.74 11.19 -12.09
C ASP A 38 -16.39 9.80 -11.56
N HIS A 39 -15.59 9.05 -12.33
CA HIS A 39 -15.11 7.73 -11.94
C HIS A 39 -14.19 7.76 -10.71
N LEU A 40 -13.50 8.88 -10.44
CA LEU A 40 -12.63 9.01 -9.27
C LEU A 40 -13.43 9.03 -7.97
N ASP A 41 -14.59 9.67 -7.94
CA ASP A 41 -15.47 9.71 -6.77
C ASP A 41 -15.99 8.31 -6.43
N LEU A 42 -16.32 7.52 -7.46
CA LEU A 42 -16.72 6.12 -7.27
C LEU A 42 -15.58 5.29 -6.70
N TRP A 43 -14.37 5.44 -7.23
CA TRP A 43 -13.20 4.72 -6.75
C TRP A 43 -12.81 5.14 -5.33
N LEU A 44 -12.82 6.44 -5.02
CA LEU A 44 -12.55 6.96 -3.68
C LEU A 44 -13.54 6.43 -2.65
N SER A 45 -14.82 6.38 -3.00
CA SER A 45 -15.87 5.79 -2.14
C SER A 45 -15.57 4.32 -1.84
N GLU A 46 -15.24 3.54 -2.88
CA GLU A 46 -14.95 2.11 -2.72
C GLU A 46 -13.65 1.88 -1.92
N PHE A 47 -12.58 2.61 -2.21
CA PHE A 47 -11.35 2.53 -1.43
C PHE A 47 -11.54 2.96 0.02
N SER A 48 -12.37 3.96 0.29
CA SER A 48 -12.71 4.38 1.65
C SER A 48 -13.42 3.27 2.42
N LYS A 49 -14.36 2.56 1.80
CA LYS A 49 -15.03 1.39 2.42
C LYS A 49 -14.01 0.31 2.77
N ARG A 50 -13.16 -0.08 1.81
CA ARG A 50 -12.11 -1.10 2.02
C ARG A 50 -11.16 -0.71 3.15
N ARG A 51 -10.74 0.54 3.18
CA ARG A 51 -9.88 1.09 4.22
C ARG A 51 -10.50 0.95 5.61
N LEU A 52 -11.75 1.38 5.76
CA LEU A 52 -12.44 1.33 7.05
C LEU A 52 -12.64 -0.11 7.53
N VAL A 53 -13.10 -1.00 6.66
CA VAL A 53 -13.23 -2.43 7.01
C VAL A 53 -11.89 -3.03 7.42
N ALA A 54 -10.82 -2.74 6.67
CA ALA A 54 -9.50 -3.26 7.01
C ALA A 54 -8.97 -2.67 8.33
N PHE A 55 -9.15 -1.37 8.55
CA PHE A 55 -8.78 -0.69 9.78
C PHE A 55 -9.50 -1.28 11.02
N ASP A 56 -10.81 -1.43 10.95
CA ASP A 56 -11.61 -1.95 12.06
C ASP A 56 -11.24 -3.40 12.38
N LYS A 57 -11.12 -4.25 11.36
CA LYS A 57 -10.74 -5.65 11.54
C LYS A 57 -9.31 -5.82 12.09
N LEU A 58 -8.34 -4.99 11.66
CA LEU A 58 -6.99 -5.02 12.20
C LEU A 58 -6.95 -4.66 13.69
N ASN A 59 -7.66 -3.60 14.09
CA ASN A 59 -7.70 -3.19 15.49
C ASN A 59 -8.55 -4.13 16.40
N ALA A 60 -9.31 -5.05 15.82
CA ALA A 60 -9.99 -6.11 16.57
C ALA A 60 -9.09 -7.32 16.86
N ILE A 61 -7.88 -7.39 16.29
CA ILE A 61 -6.91 -8.47 16.53
C ILE A 61 -6.06 -8.12 17.75
N GLU A 62 -6.06 -8.95 18.77
CA GLU A 62 -5.20 -8.77 19.95
C GLU A 62 -3.72 -8.76 19.55
N GLY A 63 -2.94 -7.84 20.09
CA GLY A 63 -1.52 -7.67 19.77
C GLY A 63 -1.25 -6.85 18.49
N ILE A 64 -2.29 -6.42 17.76
CA ILE A 64 -2.17 -5.55 16.57
C ILE A 64 -2.85 -4.21 16.86
N SER A 65 -2.22 -3.13 16.41
CA SER A 65 -2.83 -1.79 16.40
C SER A 65 -2.54 -1.08 15.11
N CYS A 66 -3.50 -0.34 14.60
CA CYS A 66 -3.38 0.36 13.32
C CYS A 66 -3.94 1.78 13.43
N VAL A 67 -3.24 2.74 12.83
CA VAL A 67 -3.73 4.12 12.66
C VAL A 67 -4.60 4.19 11.41
N ASN A 68 -5.67 4.99 11.48
CA ASN A 68 -6.54 5.24 10.32
C ASN A 68 -5.82 6.13 9.31
N ALA A 69 -5.20 5.53 8.32
CA ALA A 69 -4.46 6.23 7.26
C ALA A 69 -5.40 7.12 6.41
N GLN A 70 -4.95 8.33 6.09
CA GLN A 70 -5.74 9.29 5.30
C GLN A 70 -5.31 9.36 3.83
N GLY A 71 -4.36 8.52 3.41
CA GLY A 71 -3.87 8.53 2.03
C GLY A 71 -3.32 7.18 1.58
N ALA A 72 -3.00 7.07 0.31
CA ALA A 72 -2.58 5.85 -0.37
C ALA A 72 -3.65 4.72 -0.28
N PHE A 73 -3.24 3.50 -0.51
CA PHE A 73 -4.07 2.29 -0.40
C PHE A 73 -3.37 1.23 0.46
N TYR A 74 -2.63 1.70 1.48
CA TYR A 74 -1.92 0.85 2.45
C TYR A 74 -2.35 1.18 3.87
N LEU A 75 -2.35 0.15 4.72
CA LEU A 75 -2.32 0.26 6.17
C LEU A 75 -0.97 -0.22 6.68
N PHE A 76 -0.53 0.36 7.81
CA PHE A 76 0.76 0.05 8.42
C PHE A 76 0.55 -0.31 9.90
N PRO A 77 -0.04 -1.50 10.17
CA PRO A 77 -0.31 -1.95 11.53
C PRO A 77 0.97 -2.26 12.28
N ASN A 78 0.99 -1.89 13.56
CA ASN A 78 1.96 -2.30 14.55
C ASN A 78 1.66 -3.73 14.99
N ILE A 79 2.67 -4.58 15.03
CA ILE A 79 2.60 -5.99 15.40
C ILE A 79 3.42 -6.32 16.67
N SER A 80 3.96 -5.31 17.35
CA SER A 80 4.86 -5.51 18.50
C SER A 80 4.20 -6.33 19.62
N GLY A 81 2.87 -6.25 19.76
CA GLY A 81 2.11 -7.04 20.73
C GLY A 81 2.12 -8.55 20.45
N THR A 82 2.54 -8.98 19.26
CA THR A 82 2.71 -10.41 18.92
C THR A 82 4.06 -10.98 19.36
N GLY A 83 4.99 -10.13 19.80
CA GLY A 83 6.35 -10.52 20.15
C GLY A 83 7.28 -10.84 18.98
N MET A 84 6.81 -10.75 17.73
CA MET A 84 7.59 -11.08 16.54
C MET A 84 8.12 -9.84 15.85
N LYS A 85 9.22 -9.99 15.12
CA LYS A 85 9.77 -8.98 14.21
C LYS A 85 9.16 -9.10 12.81
N SER A 86 9.14 -7.99 12.08
CA SER A 86 8.38 -7.86 10.84
C SER A 86 8.75 -8.87 9.75
N ALA A 87 10.02 -9.19 9.61
CA ALA A 87 10.48 -10.15 8.60
C ALA A 87 9.97 -11.55 8.89
N GLU A 88 10.20 -12.06 10.11
CA GLU A 88 9.73 -13.36 10.56
C GLU A 88 8.20 -13.46 10.52
N PHE A 89 7.51 -12.42 11.00
CA PHE A 89 6.05 -12.37 10.97
C PHE A 89 5.52 -12.51 9.54
N CYS A 90 6.05 -11.74 8.58
CA CYS A 90 5.60 -11.80 7.18
C CYS A 90 5.91 -13.15 6.52
N GLU A 91 7.06 -13.74 6.79
CA GLU A 91 7.45 -15.05 6.26
C GLU A 91 6.49 -16.15 6.77
N ARG A 92 6.25 -16.19 8.06
CA ARG A 92 5.31 -17.16 8.67
C ARG A 92 3.88 -16.92 8.24
N LEU A 93 3.43 -15.65 8.19
CA LEU A 93 2.10 -15.30 7.73
C LEU A 93 1.85 -15.80 6.29
N LEU A 94 2.83 -15.65 5.42
CA LEU A 94 2.75 -16.17 4.05
C LEU A 94 2.76 -17.70 4.03
N ALA A 95 3.64 -18.33 4.78
CA ALA A 95 3.80 -19.80 4.79
C ALA A 95 2.56 -20.49 5.41
N GLU A 96 2.05 -20.00 6.53
CA GLU A 96 1.04 -20.66 7.33
C GLU A 96 -0.40 -20.21 6.96
N ALA A 97 -0.60 -18.90 6.75
CA ALA A 97 -1.91 -18.32 6.50
C ALA A 97 -2.19 -17.95 5.02
N LYS A 98 -1.17 -18.02 4.14
CA LYS A 98 -1.26 -17.62 2.72
C LYS A 98 -1.70 -16.17 2.53
N VAL A 99 -1.22 -15.29 3.41
CA VAL A 99 -1.42 -13.84 3.35
C VAL A 99 -0.07 -13.17 3.15
N ALA A 100 0.05 -12.37 2.09
CA ALA A 100 1.25 -11.62 1.78
C ALA A 100 1.19 -10.22 2.41
N ALA A 101 2.23 -9.85 3.14
CA ALA A 101 2.47 -8.51 3.66
C ALA A 101 3.92 -8.12 3.45
N VAL A 102 4.24 -6.84 3.55
CA VAL A 102 5.61 -6.36 3.41
C VAL A 102 6.18 -6.04 4.79
N PRO A 103 7.36 -6.58 5.15
CA PRO A 103 7.98 -6.28 6.43
C PRO A 103 8.26 -4.79 6.61
N GLY A 104 7.94 -4.26 7.80
CA GLY A 104 8.14 -2.86 8.12
C GLY A 104 9.60 -2.43 8.19
N VAL A 105 10.52 -3.37 8.43
CA VAL A 105 11.96 -3.11 8.36
C VAL A 105 12.38 -2.52 7.03
N ALA A 106 11.73 -2.86 5.92
CA ALA A 106 11.94 -2.26 4.61
C ALA A 106 11.60 -0.74 4.56
N PHE A 107 10.87 -0.25 5.55
CA PHE A 107 10.47 1.14 5.72
C PHE A 107 11.06 1.77 6.99
N GLY A 108 12.06 1.12 7.59
CA GLY A 108 12.77 1.60 8.78
C GLY A 108 12.06 1.32 10.13
N SER A 109 11.03 0.45 10.16
CA SER A 109 10.28 0.17 11.37
C SER A 109 9.91 -1.32 11.52
N ASP A 110 10.72 -2.05 12.30
CA ASP A 110 10.66 -3.52 12.39
C ASP A 110 9.48 -4.06 13.25
N ASP A 111 8.76 -3.17 13.92
CA ASP A 111 7.56 -3.52 14.70
C ASP A 111 6.26 -3.36 13.90
N TYR A 112 6.36 -3.13 12.59
CA TYR A 112 5.22 -2.88 11.70
C TYR A 112 5.24 -3.80 10.48
N ILE A 113 4.08 -3.96 9.85
CA ILE A 113 3.96 -4.57 8.53
C ILE A 113 3.13 -3.67 7.62
N ARG A 114 3.33 -3.75 6.30
CA ARG A 114 2.50 -3.02 5.34
C ARG A 114 1.54 -3.96 4.64
N ILE A 115 0.26 -3.62 4.68
CA ILE A 115 -0.83 -4.34 4.01
C ILE A 115 -1.46 -3.42 2.98
N SER A 116 -1.73 -3.94 1.77
CA SER A 116 -2.47 -3.23 0.73
C SER A 116 -3.95 -3.60 0.79
N TYR A 117 -4.83 -2.59 0.66
CA TYR A 117 -6.26 -2.82 0.45
C TYR A 117 -6.71 -2.56 -1.01
N ALA A 118 -5.76 -2.49 -1.95
CA ALA A 118 -6.02 -2.39 -3.38
C ALA A 118 -6.38 -3.76 -3.99
N THR A 119 -7.37 -4.43 -3.43
CA THR A 119 -7.91 -5.72 -3.89
C THR A 119 -9.42 -5.77 -3.61
N SER A 120 -10.11 -6.86 -3.96
CA SER A 120 -11.56 -6.99 -3.69
C SER A 120 -11.87 -6.99 -2.18
N MET A 121 -13.06 -6.56 -1.80
CA MET A 121 -13.52 -6.62 -0.40
C MET A 121 -13.45 -8.04 0.15
N THR A 122 -13.87 -9.03 -0.64
CA THR A 122 -13.81 -10.45 -0.26
C THR A 122 -12.38 -10.91 0.06
N ASN A 123 -11.39 -10.49 -0.75
CA ASN A 123 -9.99 -10.83 -0.47
C ASN A 123 -9.48 -10.15 0.81
N ILE A 124 -9.89 -8.91 1.07
CA ILE A 124 -9.54 -8.19 2.30
C ILE A 124 -10.09 -8.93 3.51
N GLU A 125 -11.37 -9.27 3.49
CA GLU A 125 -12.04 -9.96 4.60
C GLU A 125 -11.41 -11.32 4.87
N GLN A 126 -11.17 -12.13 3.84
CA GLN A 126 -10.51 -13.43 3.97
C GLN A 126 -9.07 -13.32 4.47
N ALA A 127 -8.31 -12.34 3.99
CA ALA A 127 -6.93 -12.14 4.43
C ALA A 127 -6.87 -11.73 5.90
N LEU A 128 -7.75 -10.85 6.34
CA LEU A 128 -7.79 -10.39 7.74
C LEU A 128 -8.31 -11.46 8.69
N GLU A 129 -9.25 -12.30 8.26
CA GLU A 129 -9.66 -13.47 9.02
C GLU A 129 -8.51 -14.47 9.22
N ARG A 130 -7.77 -14.78 8.15
CA ARG A 130 -6.57 -15.63 8.22
C ARG A 130 -5.47 -15.03 9.08
N LEU A 131 -5.27 -13.71 9.01
CA LEU A 131 -4.34 -12.98 9.86
C LEU A 131 -4.74 -13.12 11.35
N ALA A 132 -6.01 -12.92 11.68
CA ALA A 132 -6.52 -13.08 13.04
C ALA A 132 -6.31 -14.51 13.57
N GLN A 133 -6.62 -15.52 12.75
CA GLN A 133 -6.40 -16.93 13.10
C GLN A 133 -4.91 -17.27 13.24
N PHE A 134 -4.04 -16.64 12.47
CA PHE A 134 -2.59 -16.80 12.60
C PHE A 134 -2.10 -16.21 13.92
N VAL A 135 -2.46 -14.96 14.20
CA VAL A 135 -2.04 -14.27 15.44
C VAL A 135 -2.53 -14.99 16.68
N SER A 136 -3.75 -15.53 16.69
CA SER A 136 -4.30 -16.27 17.83
C SER A 136 -3.55 -17.58 18.18
N LYS A 137 -2.61 -18.01 17.34
CA LYS A 137 -1.78 -19.22 17.53
C LYS A 137 -0.34 -18.89 17.94
N LEU A 138 0.01 -17.62 18.03
CA LEU A 138 1.33 -17.16 18.46
C LEU A 138 1.44 -17.16 19.96
#